data_d1233025c6b74b50b8c11dfc001516c5
#
_entry.id   d1233025c6b74b50b8c11dfc001516c5
#
_cell.length_a   1.000
_cell.length_b   1.000
_cell.length_c   1.000
_cell.angle_alpha   90.00
_cell.angle_beta   90.00
_cell.angle_gamma   90.00
#
_symmetry.space_group_name_H-M   'P 1'
#
loop_
_entity.id
_entity.type
_entity.pdbx_description
1 polymer ?
#
loop_
_entity_poly.entity_id
_entity_poly.type
_entity_poly.pdbx_seq_one_letter_code
_entity_poly.pdbx_strand_id
1 'polypeptide(L)'
;HGSNYSDAQIHVPFIYYEPGQAPRNYHHTTTHYDIVPTLMHTLFGVSNPPGDYSMGHFLTDSLRPLFHLTGTEENYAFVTPEAIYEKKHSGRIVVTDSLLNPIDHPMSPQLLKEVLEYKNRFRKKD
;
A
#
# COMPACT_ATOMS: atom_id res chain seq x y z
N HIS A 1 2.56 -12.10 -13.49
CA HIS A 1 1.76 -11.06 -12.84
C HIS A 1 0.35 -11.05 -13.41
N GLY A 2 -0.65 -11.16 -12.54
CA GLY A 2 -2.04 -11.06 -12.93
C GLY A 2 -2.46 -9.61 -13.23
N SER A 3 -3.61 -9.48 -13.86
CA SER A 3 -4.20 -8.18 -14.23
C SER A 3 -5.29 -7.73 -13.24
N ASN A 4 -5.34 -8.32 -12.05
CA ASN A 4 -6.37 -8.03 -11.06
C ASN A 4 -5.75 -7.75 -9.67
N TYR A 5 -6.58 -7.36 -8.73
CA TYR A 5 -6.18 -6.99 -7.38
C TYR A 5 -6.68 -7.96 -6.31
N SER A 6 -6.96 -9.22 -6.70
CA SER A 6 -7.34 -10.25 -5.72
C SER A 6 -6.23 -10.48 -4.71
N ASP A 7 -6.60 -10.96 -3.53
CA ASP A 7 -5.65 -11.28 -2.48
C ASP A 7 -4.54 -12.22 -2.97
N ALA A 8 -4.89 -13.23 -3.77
CA ALA A 8 -3.93 -14.16 -4.37
C ALA A 8 -2.90 -13.51 -5.32
N GLN A 9 -3.17 -12.31 -5.84
CA GLN A 9 -2.28 -11.57 -6.74
C GLN A 9 -1.43 -10.53 -6.02
N ILE A 10 -1.94 -9.93 -4.97
CA ILE A 10 -1.28 -8.82 -4.28
C ILE A 10 -0.60 -9.24 -2.97
N HIS A 11 -1.06 -10.32 -2.34
CA HIS A 11 -0.49 -10.83 -1.11
C HIS A 11 0.70 -11.76 -1.43
N VAL A 12 1.90 -11.19 -1.42
CA VAL A 12 3.15 -11.92 -1.73
C VAL A 12 4.03 -12.01 -0.49
N PRO A 13 4.70 -13.15 -0.25
CA PRO A 13 5.65 -13.25 0.85
C PRO A 13 6.87 -12.37 0.58
N PHE A 14 7.34 -11.67 1.62
CA PHE A 14 8.59 -10.94 1.60
C PHE A 14 9.52 -11.47 2.70
N ILE A 15 10.73 -11.84 2.34
CA ILE A 15 11.74 -12.35 3.26
C ILE A 15 12.99 -11.47 3.13
N TYR A 16 13.41 -10.89 4.24
CA TYR A 16 14.64 -10.12 4.35
C TYR A 16 15.58 -10.82 5.34
N TYR A 17 16.81 -11.05 4.90
CA TYR A 17 17.84 -11.65 5.73
C TYR A 17 18.94 -10.64 6.04
N GLU A 18 19.22 -10.47 7.33
CA GLU A 18 20.31 -9.65 7.84
C GLU A 18 21.16 -10.49 8.81
N PRO A 19 22.47 -10.67 8.51
CA PRO A 19 23.36 -11.43 9.36
C PRO A 19 23.41 -10.87 10.78
N GLY A 20 23.30 -11.73 11.78
CA GLY A 20 23.36 -11.34 13.20
C GLY A 20 22.05 -10.85 13.81
N GLN A 21 20.98 -10.72 13.01
CA GLN A 21 19.67 -10.39 13.53
C GLN A 21 18.86 -11.65 13.89
N ALA A 22 18.12 -11.58 14.99
CA ALA A 22 17.19 -12.63 15.36
C ALA A 22 16.00 -12.66 14.38
N PRO A 23 15.48 -13.85 14.05
CA PRO A 23 14.28 -13.96 13.20
C PRO A 23 13.09 -13.21 13.79
N ARG A 24 12.36 -12.49 12.94
CA ARG A 24 11.12 -11.78 13.29
C ARG A 24 10.07 -12.00 12.22
N ASN A 25 8.81 -12.12 12.62
CA ASN A 25 7.68 -12.15 11.72
C ASN A 25 6.82 -10.91 11.97
N TYR A 26 6.46 -10.23 10.89
CA TYR A 26 5.55 -9.09 10.92
C TYR A 26 4.21 -9.55 10.36
N HIS A 27 3.13 -9.40 11.14
CA HIS A 27 1.78 -9.86 10.77
C HIS A 27 0.84 -8.72 10.34
N HIS A 28 1.30 -7.47 10.47
CA HIS A 28 0.56 -6.33 9.93
C HIS A 28 0.81 -6.20 8.43
N THR A 29 -0.12 -5.56 7.73
CA THR A 29 0.00 -5.32 6.29
C THR A 29 1.23 -4.49 5.98
N THR A 30 2.07 -4.97 5.09
CA THR A 30 3.25 -4.28 4.55
C THR A 30 3.14 -4.16 3.03
N THR A 31 3.88 -3.24 2.45
CA THR A 31 3.91 -3.02 1.00
C THR A 31 5.35 -2.94 0.49
N HIS A 32 5.54 -3.05 -0.81
CA HIS A 32 6.86 -2.83 -1.42
C HIS A 32 7.42 -1.41 -1.17
N TYR A 33 6.56 -0.43 -0.92
CA TYR A 33 7.00 0.93 -0.55
C TYR A 33 7.74 0.98 0.78
N ASP A 34 7.53 0.02 1.67
CA ASP A 34 8.14 -0.06 3.01
C ASP A 34 9.58 -0.57 2.98
N ILE A 35 9.98 -1.21 1.88
CA ILE A 35 11.33 -1.77 1.72
C ILE A 35 12.37 -0.64 1.72
N VAL A 36 12.16 0.37 0.88
CA VAL A 36 13.13 1.47 0.73
C VAL A 36 13.39 2.20 2.03
N PRO A 37 12.39 2.74 2.76
CA PRO A 37 12.66 3.45 4.00
C PRO A 37 13.30 2.56 5.08
N THR A 38 12.91 1.28 5.14
CA THR A 38 13.51 0.35 6.09
C THR A 38 15.00 0.15 5.80
N LEU A 39 15.36 -0.14 4.54
CA LEU A 39 16.76 -0.34 4.17
C LEU A 39 17.58 0.94 4.28
N MET A 40 17.03 2.09 3.91
CA MET A 40 17.72 3.39 4.06
C MET A 40 18.04 3.67 5.53
N HIS A 41 17.11 3.36 6.42
CA HIS A 41 17.35 3.52 7.85
C HIS A 41 18.35 2.51 8.40
N THR A 42 18.15 1.20 8.12
CA THR A 42 18.92 0.12 8.74
C THR A 42 20.34 0.00 8.19
N LEU A 43 20.53 0.18 6.88
CA LEU A 43 21.84 -0.01 6.24
C LEU A 43 22.63 1.28 6.07
N PHE A 44 21.96 2.41 5.89
CA PHE A 44 22.63 3.68 5.57
C PHE A 44 22.46 4.74 6.66
N GLY A 45 21.77 4.44 7.77
CA GLY A 45 21.61 5.35 8.90
C GLY A 45 20.81 6.62 8.58
N VAL A 46 19.97 6.58 7.53
CA VAL A 46 19.13 7.72 7.17
C VAL A 46 18.11 7.97 8.28
N SER A 47 18.11 9.17 8.83
CA SER A 47 17.25 9.60 9.94
C SER A 47 16.04 10.43 9.52
N ASN A 48 15.93 10.80 8.23
CA ASN A 48 14.78 11.52 7.73
C ASN A 48 13.49 10.69 7.90
N PRO A 49 12.35 11.31 8.21
CA PRO A 49 11.07 10.61 8.21
C PRO A 49 10.80 9.93 6.86
N PRO A 50 10.30 8.69 6.82
CA PRO A 50 9.97 8.01 5.55
C PRO A 50 9.10 8.85 4.62
N GLY A 51 8.16 9.62 5.17
CA GLY A 51 7.26 10.48 4.41
C GLY A 51 7.92 11.58 3.59
N ASP A 52 9.20 11.89 3.81
CA ASP A 52 9.94 12.88 3.03
C ASP A 52 10.38 12.35 1.65
N TYR A 53 10.51 11.03 1.50
CA TYR A 53 11.08 10.42 0.31
C TYR A 53 10.42 9.11 -0.14
N SER A 54 9.47 8.57 0.62
CA SER A 54 8.77 7.32 0.30
C SER A 54 7.28 7.42 0.63
N MET A 55 6.49 6.65 -0.09
CA MET A 55 5.10 6.39 0.28
C MET A 55 4.97 5.30 1.35
N GLY A 56 6.06 4.61 1.69
CA GLY A 56 6.08 3.55 2.68
C GLY A 56 6.35 4.03 4.10
N HIS A 57 6.33 3.07 4.99
CA HIS A 57 6.68 3.18 6.41
C HIS A 57 7.83 2.24 6.73
N PHE A 58 8.40 2.28 7.91
CA PHE A 58 9.31 1.22 8.31
C PHE A 58 8.55 -0.10 8.45
N LEU A 59 9.16 -1.21 8.07
CA LEU A 59 8.55 -2.55 8.23
C LEU A 59 8.20 -2.86 9.70
N THR A 60 8.86 -2.20 10.64
CA THR A 60 8.61 -2.31 12.08
C THR A 60 7.40 -1.53 12.57
N ASP A 61 6.90 -0.58 11.79
CA ASP A 61 5.79 0.27 12.19
C ASP A 61 4.47 -0.52 12.08
N SER A 62 3.74 -0.60 13.18
CA SER A 62 2.42 -1.21 13.23
C SER A 62 1.27 -0.21 13.00
N LEU A 63 1.52 1.09 13.22
CA LEU A 63 0.53 2.15 12.96
C LEU A 63 0.59 2.55 11.49
N ARG A 64 -0.41 2.09 10.73
CA ARG A 64 -0.46 2.24 9.27
C ARG A 64 -1.81 2.76 8.81
N PRO A 65 -1.88 3.37 7.61
CA PRO A 65 -3.17 3.63 6.97
C PRO A 65 -4.00 2.34 6.87
N LEU A 66 -5.32 2.48 6.98
CA LEU A 66 -6.25 1.35 6.84
C LEU A 66 -6.39 0.86 5.38
N PHE A 67 -5.62 1.42 4.48
CA PHE A 67 -5.60 1.03 3.07
C PHE A 67 -4.18 0.95 2.54
N HIS A 68 -4.00 0.21 1.46
CA HIS A 68 -2.81 0.28 0.62
C HIS A 68 -3.18 0.54 -0.84
N LEU A 69 -2.31 1.28 -1.53
CA LEU A 69 -2.49 1.65 -2.92
C LEU A 69 -1.67 0.72 -3.81
N THR A 70 -2.27 0.22 -4.89
CA THR A 70 -1.61 -0.64 -5.88
C THR A 70 -2.10 -0.31 -7.29
N GLY A 71 -1.28 -0.60 -8.30
CA GLY A 71 -1.62 -0.38 -9.71
C GLY A 71 -0.78 0.69 -10.39
N THR A 72 -1.34 1.28 -11.42
CA THR A 72 -0.71 2.34 -12.22
C THR A 72 -1.35 3.70 -11.94
N GLU A 73 -0.86 4.75 -12.57
CA GLU A 73 -1.47 6.09 -12.43
C GLU A 73 -2.91 6.13 -12.94
N GLU A 74 -3.21 5.43 -14.03
CA GLU A 74 -4.51 5.44 -14.69
C GLU A 74 -5.48 4.40 -14.13
N ASN A 75 -4.96 3.20 -13.83
CA ASN A 75 -5.71 2.08 -13.28
C ASN A 75 -5.11 1.69 -11.95
N TYR A 76 -5.76 2.02 -10.86
CA TYR A 76 -5.28 1.71 -9.52
C TYR A 76 -6.40 1.22 -8.62
N ALA A 77 -6.02 0.47 -7.62
CA ALA A 77 -6.91 0.09 -6.55
C ALA A 77 -6.36 0.54 -5.21
N PHE A 78 -7.26 0.86 -4.31
CA PHE A 78 -6.96 0.93 -2.89
C PHE A 78 -7.73 -0.17 -2.18
N VAL A 79 -6.98 -0.91 -1.41
CA VAL A 79 -7.41 -2.14 -0.76
C VAL A 79 -7.50 -1.87 0.73
N THR A 80 -8.68 -2.12 1.29
CA THR A 80 -8.96 -2.08 2.73
C THR A 80 -9.21 -3.50 3.22
N PRO A 81 -9.30 -3.74 4.53
CA PRO A 81 -9.69 -5.04 5.06
C PRO A 81 -11.08 -5.51 4.58
N GLU A 82 -11.98 -4.58 4.26
CA GLU A 82 -13.37 -4.87 3.92
C GLU A 82 -13.64 -4.94 2.41
N ALA A 83 -12.86 -4.19 1.60
CA ALA A 83 -13.16 -4.03 0.17
C ALA A 83 -11.95 -3.63 -0.66
N ILE A 84 -12.02 -3.94 -1.94
CA ILE A 84 -11.12 -3.47 -2.98
C ILE A 84 -11.88 -2.46 -3.85
N TYR A 85 -11.38 -1.23 -3.89
CA TYR A 85 -11.93 -0.15 -4.70
C TYR A 85 -11.02 0.09 -5.90
N GLU A 86 -11.42 -0.42 -7.05
CA GLU A 86 -10.64 -0.28 -8.28
C GLU A 86 -11.13 0.88 -9.13
N LYS A 87 -10.29 1.89 -9.32
CA LYS A 87 -10.53 2.96 -10.30
C LYS A 87 -10.02 2.53 -11.67
N LYS A 88 -10.94 2.41 -12.61
CA LYS A 88 -10.65 2.16 -14.03
C LYS A 88 -10.22 3.45 -14.75
N HIS A 89 -9.51 3.30 -15.86
CA HIS A 89 -9.15 4.42 -16.76
C HIS A 89 -10.37 5.27 -17.14
N SER A 90 -11.53 4.66 -17.35
CA SER A 90 -12.79 5.36 -17.63
C SER A 90 -13.32 6.27 -16.51
N GLY A 91 -12.66 6.28 -15.35
CA GLY A 91 -13.14 6.98 -14.16
C GLY A 91 -14.11 6.19 -13.29
N ARG A 92 -14.64 5.05 -13.79
CA ARG A 92 -15.55 4.18 -13.03
C ARG A 92 -14.80 3.55 -11.86
N ILE A 93 -15.45 3.51 -10.69
CA ILE A 93 -15.00 2.75 -9.53
C ILE A 93 -15.80 1.44 -9.48
N VAL A 94 -15.09 0.33 -9.37
CA VAL A 94 -15.64 -1.01 -9.15
C VAL A 94 -15.25 -1.42 -7.74
N VAL A 95 -16.22 -1.92 -6.98
CA VAL A 95 -16.00 -2.36 -5.60
C VAL A 95 -16.21 -3.87 -5.52
N THR A 96 -15.21 -4.56 -4.97
CA THR A 96 -15.22 -6.01 -4.84
C THR A 96 -14.71 -6.45 -3.47
N ASP A 97 -15.00 -7.69 -3.10
CA ASP A 97 -14.33 -8.38 -2.01
C ASP A 97 -12.91 -8.87 -2.42
N SER A 98 -12.21 -9.55 -1.53
CA SER A 98 -10.86 -10.10 -1.76
C SER A 98 -10.82 -11.22 -2.82
N LEU A 99 -11.97 -11.81 -3.17
CA LEU A 99 -12.14 -12.82 -4.21
C LEU A 99 -12.62 -12.21 -5.54
N LEU A 100 -12.73 -10.88 -5.62
CA LEU A 100 -13.21 -10.10 -6.76
C LEU A 100 -14.70 -10.25 -7.04
N ASN A 101 -15.52 -10.73 -6.11
CA ASN A 101 -16.96 -10.68 -6.23
C ASN A 101 -17.43 -9.24 -6.03
N PRO A 102 -18.34 -8.72 -6.89
CA PRO A 102 -18.92 -7.40 -6.70
C PRO A 102 -19.67 -7.31 -5.36
N ILE A 103 -19.41 -6.24 -4.62
CA ILE A 103 -20.09 -5.96 -3.35
C ILE A 103 -20.61 -4.52 -3.34
N ASP A 104 -21.68 -4.30 -2.58
CA ASP A 104 -22.17 -2.96 -2.26
C ASP A 104 -21.52 -2.50 -0.94
N HIS A 105 -20.37 -1.85 -1.05
CA HIS A 105 -19.66 -1.28 0.07
C HIS A 105 -19.37 0.19 -0.22
N PRO A 106 -20.11 1.13 0.40
CA PRO A 106 -19.96 2.55 0.12
C PRO A 106 -18.60 3.05 0.59
N MET A 107 -17.94 3.80 -0.29
CA MET A 107 -16.70 4.50 0.05
C MET A 107 -17.00 5.69 0.94
N SER A 108 -16.38 5.76 2.12
CA SER A 108 -16.52 6.94 2.96
C SER A 108 -15.79 8.14 2.33
N PRO A 109 -16.36 9.36 2.42
CA PRO A 109 -15.67 10.57 1.96
C PRO A 109 -14.30 10.78 2.61
N GLN A 110 -14.16 10.37 3.87
CA GLN A 110 -12.91 10.45 4.60
C GLN A 110 -11.85 9.53 3.97
N LEU A 111 -12.19 8.27 3.69
CA LEU A 111 -11.29 7.32 3.03
C LEU A 111 -10.85 7.84 1.66
N LEU A 112 -11.78 8.36 0.86
CA LEU A 112 -11.46 8.94 -0.45
C LEU A 112 -10.46 10.10 -0.33
N LYS A 113 -10.66 10.99 0.64
CA LYS A 113 -9.75 12.11 0.89
C LYS A 113 -8.36 11.61 1.24
N GLU A 114 -8.24 10.67 2.16
CA GLU A 114 -6.95 10.09 2.59
C GLU A 114 -6.22 9.40 1.43
N VAL A 115 -6.93 8.62 0.61
CA VAL A 115 -6.37 7.98 -0.60
C VAL A 115 -5.84 9.01 -1.59
N LEU A 116 -6.59 10.09 -1.84
CA LEU A 116 -6.17 11.14 -2.77
C LEU A 116 -4.97 11.93 -2.24
N GLU A 117 -4.94 12.25 -0.95
CA GLU A 117 -3.79 12.91 -0.30
C GLU A 117 -2.55 12.01 -0.39
N TYR A 118 -2.68 10.73 -0.08
CA TYR A 118 -1.61 9.76 -0.16
C TYR A 118 -1.09 9.62 -1.60
N LYS A 119 -1.97 9.43 -2.58
CA LYS A 119 -1.61 9.29 -4.00
C LYS A 119 -0.88 10.52 -4.54
N ASN A 120 -1.26 11.72 -4.09
CA ASN A 120 -0.72 12.99 -4.60
C ASN A 120 0.46 13.52 -3.79
N ARG A 121 0.93 12.81 -2.76
CA ARG A 121 1.99 13.27 -1.86
C ARG A 121 3.24 13.78 -2.57
N PHE A 122 3.69 13.09 -3.61
CA PHE A 122 4.89 13.44 -4.38
C PHE A 122 4.61 14.02 -5.77
N ARG A 123 3.35 14.35 -6.07
CA ARG A 123 3.04 15.08 -7.30
C ARG A 123 3.47 16.53 -7.16
N LYS A 124 4.21 17.04 -8.17
CA LYS A 124 4.43 18.48 -8.28
C LYS A 124 3.06 19.14 -8.41
N LYS A 125 2.82 20.16 -7.60
CA LYS A 125 1.73 21.11 -7.84
C LYS A 125 2.24 22.02 -8.96
N ASP A 126 1.69 21.82 -10.16
CA ASP A 126 1.86 22.80 -11.24
C ASP A 126 1.19 24.11 -10.89
#